data_5337c0705b7e72c7db224142959cf0dd
#
_entry.id   5337c0705b7e72c7db224142959cf0dd
#
_cell.length_a   1.000
_cell.length_b   1.000
_cell.length_c   1.000
_cell.angle_alpha   90.00
_cell.angle_beta   90.00
_cell.angle_gamma   90.00
#
_symmetry.space_group_name_H-M   'P 1'
#
loop_
_entity.id
_entity.type
_entity.pdbx_description
1 polymer ?
#
loop_
_entity_poly.entity_id
_entity_poly.type
_entity_poly.pdbx_seq_one_letter_code
_entity_poly.pdbx_strand_id
1 'polypeptide(L)'
;MASSPILRTSDSPSLIPTTLEPESLPTYPWESSGKGKISPITKEYFRCRGSDLNPPIPILKDGKVVENIFDCHGADSHSLPIRHEKEFIYPILIELVNEIHSATGKPVIITSGHRCPSHNRYVDAEAKNQASKHQVGAEVTFYVAGLEHNPEVVLNSIFAFYGSTPRYASEGIEYTQFERYDKETDVSTKPWMNKEILIKLYMPHEGRNADNRHPFPYLSIQVRFDRETNMRVAYSPTDAQHFLRR
;
A
#
# COMPACT_ATOMS: atom_id res chain seq x y z
N MET A 1 -25.21 33.70 16.14
CA MET A 1 -23.74 33.57 16.15
C MET A 1 -23.38 32.75 14.91
N ALA A 2 -22.74 33.38 13.93
CA ALA A 2 -22.34 32.68 12.70
C ALA A 2 -21.11 31.86 13.00
N SER A 3 -21.19 30.56 12.74
CA SER A 3 -20.03 29.64 12.82
C SER A 3 -19.04 30.00 11.73
N SER A 4 -17.81 30.32 12.11
CA SER A 4 -16.75 30.59 11.14
C SER A 4 -16.54 29.35 10.25
N PRO A 5 -16.39 29.53 8.93
CA PRO A 5 -16.11 28.41 8.04
C PRO A 5 -14.74 27.82 8.39
N ILE A 6 -14.68 26.48 8.52
CA ILE A 6 -13.42 25.76 8.66
C ILE A 6 -12.74 25.79 7.30
N LEU A 7 -11.69 26.58 7.17
CA LEU A 7 -10.82 26.59 6.00
C LEU A 7 -9.92 25.34 6.07
N ARG A 8 -10.15 24.39 5.16
CA ARG A 8 -9.24 23.27 4.94
C ARG A 8 -8.08 23.74 4.09
N THR A 9 -6.88 23.64 4.60
CA THR A 9 -5.68 23.69 3.78
C THR A 9 -5.33 22.29 3.31
N SER A 10 -4.79 22.14 2.11
CA SER A 10 -4.46 20.86 1.46
C SER A 10 -3.54 19.94 2.28
N ASP A 11 -2.89 20.48 3.30
CA ASP A 11 -1.91 19.77 4.14
C ASP A 11 -2.45 19.44 5.54
N SER A 12 -3.69 19.77 5.84
CA SER A 12 -4.28 19.42 7.13
C SER A 12 -4.83 18.02 7.09
N PRO A 13 -4.42 17.10 7.99
CA PRO A 13 -5.06 15.82 8.18
C PRO A 13 -6.46 16.07 8.77
N SER A 14 -7.43 16.27 7.90
CA SER A 14 -8.77 16.74 8.28
C SER A 14 -9.73 15.59 8.55
N LEU A 15 -9.30 14.55 9.20
CA LEU A 15 -10.23 13.55 9.69
C LEU A 15 -10.06 13.44 11.20
N ILE A 16 -10.89 14.19 11.89
CA ILE A 16 -11.25 13.80 13.25
C ILE A 16 -12.08 12.52 13.07
N PRO A 17 -11.59 11.37 13.54
CA PRO A 17 -12.41 10.16 13.53
C PRO A 17 -13.64 10.45 14.38
N THR A 18 -14.81 10.44 13.77
CA THR A 18 -16.08 10.65 14.49
C THR A 18 -16.53 9.42 15.25
N THR A 19 -15.74 8.37 15.26
CA THR A 19 -16.00 7.16 16.03
C THR A 19 -14.87 6.94 17.01
N LEU A 20 -15.19 7.05 18.29
CA LEU A 20 -14.36 6.50 19.36
C LEU A 20 -14.17 5.01 19.07
N GLU A 21 -12.93 4.61 18.77
CA GLU A 21 -12.61 3.19 18.67
C GLU A 21 -12.88 2.55 20.04
N PRO A 22 -13.50 1.35 20.10
CA PRO A 22 -13.64 0.65 21.35
C PRO A 22 -12.26 0.37 21.93
N GLU A 23 -12.06 0.68 23.21
CA GLU A 23 -10.80 0.58 23.96
C GLU A 23 -10.22 -0.85 24.08
N SER A 24 -10.84 -1.84 23.44
CA SER A 24 -10.55 -3.26 23.66
C SER A 24 -9.85 -4.00 22.52
N LEU A 25 -9.42 -3.32 21.46
CA LEU A 25 -8.61 -3.97 20.42
C LEU A 25 -7.15 -4.07 20.90
N PRO A 26 -6.49 -5.24 20.74
CA PRO A 26 -5.08 -5.37 21.04
C PRO A 26 -4.30 -4.31 20.28
N THR A 27 -3.53 -3.50 21.01
CA THR A 27 -2.65 -2.49 20.43
C THR A 27 -1.56 -3.20 19.62
N TYR A 28 -1.39 -2.78 18.38
CA TYR A 28 -0.27 -3.28 17.60
C TYR A 28 1.06 -2.76 18.19
N PRO A 29 2.18 -3.50 18.07
CA PRO A 29 3.46 -3.09 18.66
C PRO A 29 3.91 -1.67 18.32
N TRP A 30 3.55 -1.15 17.13
CA TRP A 30 3.86 0.22 16.71
C TRP A 30 3.01 1.31 17.37
N GLU A 31 1.86 0.97 17.94
CA GLU A 31 0.99 1.93 18.65
C GLU A 31 1.56 2.27 20.04
N SER A 32 2.37 1.39 20.61
CA SER A 32 2.98 1.55 21.92
C SER A 32 4.35 2.25 21.91
N SER A 33 4.94 2.50 20.75
CA SER A 33 6.30 3.05 20.64
C SER A 33 6.39 4.57 20.75
N GLY A 34 5.57 5.20 21.57
CA GLY A 34 5.52 6.66 21.79
C GLY A 34 6.80 7.32 22.35
N LYS A 35 7.97 6.68 22.25
CA LYS A 35 9.25 7.24 22.72
C LYS A 35 10.32 7.40 21.64
N GLY A 36 10.02 7.14 20.39
CA GLY A 36 10.95 7.35 19.26
C GLY A 36 10.76 8.72 18.61
N LYS A 37 11.85 9.33 18.15
CA LYS A 37 11.87 10.63 17.45
C LYS A 37 11.16 10.64 16.08
N ILE A 38 10.58 9.53 15.66
CA ILE A 38 10.02 9.33 14.33
C ILE A 38 8.54 8.95 14.49
N SER A 39 7.64 9.71 13.90
CA SER A 39 6.21 9.40 13.94
C SER A 39 5.92 8.09 13.20
N PRO A 40 5.13 7.19 13.79
CA PRO A 40 4.79 5.91 13.17
C PRO A 40 3.98 6.12 11.88
N ILE A 41 4.22 5.26 10.91
CA ILE A 41 3.41 5.20 9.69
C ILE A 41 2.10 4.49 10.05
N THR A 42 0.98 5.18 9.82
CA THR A 42 -0.37 4.67 10.08
C THR A 42 -1.09 4.32 8.76
N LYS A 43 -2.29 3.75 8.85
CA LYS A 43 -3.14 3.48 7.68
C LYS A 43 -3.41 4.72 6.82
N GLU A 44 -3.33 5.93 7.40
CA GLU A 44 -3.54 7.20 6.69
C GLU A 44 -2.54 7.43 5.54
N TYR A 45 -1.32 6.93 5.69
CA TYR A 45 -0.30 6.99 4.64
C TYR A 45 -0.63 6.12 3.41
N PHE A 46 -1.60 5.22 3.56
CA PHE A 46 -2.05 4.31 2.50
C PHE A 46 -3.25 4.84 1.72
N ARG A 47 -3.76 6.03 2.02
CA ARG A 47 -4.92 6.59 1.31
C ARG A 47 -4.62 6.77 -0.18
N CYS A 48 -5.67 6.60 -0.97
CA CYS A 48 -5.61 6.77 -2.42
C CYS A 48 -5.07 8.14 -2.81
N ARG A 49 -4.13 8.15 -3.76
CA ARG A 49 -3.40 9.35 -4.21
C ARG A 49 -3.91 9.91 -5.53
N GLY A 50 -5.10 9.55 -5.95
CA GLY A 50 -5.75 10.16 -7.10
C GLY A 50 -5.92 11.66 -6.94
N SER A 51 -6.01 12.38 -8.06
CA SER A 51 -6.13 13.84 -8.07
C SER A 51 -6.81 14.32 -9.34
N ASP A 52 -7.70 15.30 -9.18
CA ASP A 52 -8.32 16.05 -10.29
C ASP A 52 -7.30 16.83 -11.12
N LEU A 53 -6.12 17.07 -10.57
CA LEU A 53 -5.03 17.76 -11.27
C LEU A 53 -4.27 16.84 -12.23
N ASN A 54 -4.50 15.54 -12.15
CA ASN A 54 -3.89 14.61 -13.10
C ASN A 54 -4.56 14.75 -14.47
N PRO A 55 -3.77 14.88 -15.56
CA PRO A 55 -4.33 15.04 -16.90
C PRO A 55 -5.07 13.77 -17.33
N PRO A 56 -6.18 13.89 -18.07
CA PRO A 56 -6.89 12.73 -18.59
C PRO A 56 -5.98 11.92 -19.54
N ILE A 57 -6.09 10.59 -19.49
CA ILE A 57 -5.37 9.68 -20.37
C ILE A 57 -6.28 9.33 -21.56
N PRO A 58 -5.91 9.70 -22.80
CA PRO A 58 -6.69 9.37 -23.97
C PRO A 58 -6.51 7.90 -24.35
N ILE A 59 -7.62 7.19 -24.55
CA ILE A 59 -7.62 5.86 -25.19
C ILE A 59 -7.79 6.06 -26.70
N LEU A 60 -6.80 5.56 -27.43
CA LEU A 60 -6.79 5.67 -28.89
C LEU A 60 -7.27 4.35 -29.52
N LYS A 61 -8.17 4.48 -30.52
CA LYS A 61 -8.53 3.40 -31.43
C LYS A 61 -8.40 3.95 -32.85
N ASP A 62 -7.62 3.26 -33.68
CA ASP A 62 -7.33 3.68 -35.06
C ASP A 62 -6.84 5.13 -35.17
N GLY A 63 -6.00 5.54 -34.21
CA GLY A 63 -5.42 6.90 -34.15
C GLY A 63 -6.39 8.00 -33.68
N LYS A 64 -7.62 7.65 -33.31
CA LYS A 64 -8.63 8.59 -32.80
C LYS A 64 -8.87 8.36 -31.32
N VAL A 65 -9.03 9.45 -30.56
CA VAL A 65 -9.44 9.38 -29.16
C VAL A 65 -10.89 8.87 -29.10
N VAL A 66 -11.10 7.71 -28.48
CA VAL A 66 -12.43 7.11 -28.29
C VAL A 66 -12.95 7.30 -26.86
N GLU A 67 -12.05 7.48 -25.90
CA GLU A 67 -12.38 7.68 -24.50
C GLU A 67 -11.26 8.44 -23.81
N ASN A 68 -11.59 9.19 -22.75
CA ASN A 68 -10.62 9.75 -21.81
C ASN A 68 -10.81 9.09 -20.44
N ILE A 69 -9.74 8.56 -19.87
CA ILE A 69 -9.73 8.06 -18.50
C ILE A 69 -9.36 9.22 -17.61
N PHE A 70 -10.24 9.55 -16.68
CA PHE A 70 -10.00 10.54 -15.64
C PHE A 70 -9.58 9.83 -14.36
N ASP A 71 -8.73 10.51 -13.58
CA ASP A 71 -8.38 10.04 -12.24
C ASP A 71 -9.56 10.24 -11.26
N CYS A 72 -9.47 9.68 -10.06
CA CYS A 72 -10.42 9.96 -8.99
C CYS A 72 -10.10 11.32 -8.34
N HIS A 73 -11.06 11.83 -7.56
CA HIS A 73 -10.93 13.13 -6.85
C HIS A 73 -10.03 13.04 -5.59
N GLY A 74 -9.32 11.93 -5.38
CA GLY A 74 -8.41 11.73 -4.26
C GLY A 74 -9.08 11.18 -3.00
N ALA A 75 -8.29 11.11 -1.94
CA ALA A 75 -8.68 10.48 -0.68
C ALA A 75 -9.90 11.13 -0.01
N ASP A 76 -10.14 12.42 -0.27
CA ASP A 76 -11.27 13.15 0.32
C ASP A 76 -12.63 12.71 -0.22
N SER A 77 -12.67 12.03 -1.36
CA SER A 77 -13.92 11.58 -2.00
C SER A 77 -14.30 10.13 -1.68
N HIS A 78 -13.46 9.37 -1.02
CA HIS A 78 -13.72 7.97 -0.66
C HIS A 78 -12.85 7.50 0.51
N SER A 79 -13.26 6.39 1.14
CA SER A 79 -12.56 5.77 2.26
C SER A 79 -11.39 4.89 1.80
N LEU A 80 -10.58 4.42 2.75
CA LEU A 80 -9.87 3.16 2.62
C LEU A 80 -10.87 1.99 2.46
N PRO A 81 -10.41 0.79 2.02
CA PRO A 81 -11.28 -0.39 2.00
C PRO A 81 -11.93 -0.62 3.36
N ILE A 82 -13.21 -1.00 3.36
CA ILE A 82 -13.96 -1.22 4.59
C ILE A 82 -14.02 -2.73 4.86
N ARG A 83 -13.62 -3.14 6.07
CA ARG A 83 -13.84 -4.48 6.61
C ARG A 83 -14.48 -4.37 7.98
N HIS A 84 -15.52 -5.16 8.23
CA HIS A 84 -16.26 -5.11 9.50
C HIS A 84 -16.61 -3.66 9.89
N GLU A 85 -17.10 -2.88 8.91
CA GLU A 85 -17.49 -1.46 9.07
C GLU A 85 -16.36 -0.47 9.38
N LYS A 86 -15.10 -0.92 9.36
CA LYS A 86 -13.92 -0.09 9.62
C LYS A 86 -13.02 0.01 8.41
N GLU A 87 -12.36 1.15 8.27
CA GLU A 87 -11.27 1.32 7.30
C GLU A 87 -10.13 0.36 7.61
N PHE A 88 -9.69 -0.35 6.59
CA PHE A 88 -8.77 -1.46 6.73
C PHE A 88 -7.60 -1.41 5.75
N ILE A 89 -6.41 -1.62 6.28
CA ILE A 89 -5.19 -2.01 5.54
C ILE A 89 -4.66 -3.24 6.26
N TYR A 90 -4.15 -4.22 5.54
CA TYR A 90 -3.57 -5.41 6.15
C TYR A 90 -2.48 -5.02 7.14
N PRO A 91 -2.59 -5.41 8.42
CA PRO A 91 -1.70 -4.96 9.49
C PRO A 91 -0.23 -5.22 9.21
N ILE A 92 0.09 -6.36 8.58
CA ILE A 92 1.46 -6.71 8.21
C ILE A 92 2.13 -5.66 7.31
N LEU A 93 1.39 -4.98 6.42
CA LEU A 93 1.96 -3.93 5.58
C LEU A 93 2.39 -2.72 6.40
N ILE A 94 1.55 -2.30 7.35
CA ILE A 94 1.85 -1.18 8.25
C ILE A 94 3.03 -1.54 9.16
N GLU A 95 3.05 -2.77 9.67
CA GLU A 95 4.12 -3.26 10.52
C GLU A 95 5.46 -3.28 9.78
N LEU A 96 5.51 -3.84 8.57
CA LEU A 96 6.75 -3.91 7.78
C LEU A 96 7.30 -2.52 7.42
N VAL A 97 6.47 -1.58 6.99
CA VAL A 97 6.96 -0.23 6.66
C VAL A 97 7.47 0.51 7.92
N ASN A 98 6.88 0.28 9.08
CA ASN A 98 7.37 0.82 10.35
C ASN A 98 8.66 0.14 10.80
N GLU A 99 8.79 -1.18 10.63
CA GLU A 99 10.03 -1.90 10.91
C GLU A 99 11.19 -1.40 10.03
N ILE A 100 10.95 -1.27 8.72
CA ILE A 100 11.94 -0.71 7.79
C ILE A 100 12.33 0.69 8.21
N HIS A 101 11.36 1.53 8.58
CA HIS A 101 11.59 2.89 9.05
C HIS A 101 12.46 2.91 10.32
N SER A 102 12.14 2.04 11.28
CA SER A 102 12.88 1.88 12.54
C SER A 102 14.29 1.34 12.31
N ALA A 103 14.43 0.26 11.56
CA ALA A 103 15.71 -0.42 11.32
C ALA A 103 16.69 0.43 10.50
N THR A 104 16.19 1.23 9.55
CA THR A 104 17.03 2.07 8.69
C THR A 104 17.24 3.48 9.23
N GLY A 105 16.39 3.94 10.13
CA GLY A 105 16.37 5.34 10.60
C GLY A 105 16.04 6.34 9.47
N LYS A 106 15.44 5.87 8.36
CA LYS A 106 15.21 6.67 7.16
C LYS A 106 13.72 6.71 6.77
N PRO A 107 13.28 7.81 6.12
CA PRO A 107 11.89 7.92 5.70
C PRO A 107 11.49 6.87 4.66
N VAL A 108 10.41 6.15 4.91
CA VAL A 108 9.76 5.28 3.93
C VAL A 108 8.76 6.12 3.14
N ILE A 109 8.97 6.22 1.84
CA ILE A 109 8.11 6.99 0.93
C ILE A 109 7.15 6.04 0.23
N ILE A 110 5.94 5.95 0.75
CA ILE A 110 4.87 5.15 0.14
C ILE A 110 4.42 5.88 -1.13
N THR A 111 4.60 5.25 -2.27
CA THR A 111 4.19 5.78 -3.58
C THR A 111 2.77 5.34 -3.94
N SER A 112 2.36 4.14 -3.55
CA SER A 112 0.99 3.66 -3.70
C SER A 112 0.62 2.75 -2.53
N GLY A 113 -0.43 3.14 -1.82
CA GLY A 113 -1.09 2.30 -0.82
C GLY A 113 -2.40 1.74 -1.38
N HIS A 114 -3.53 2.21 -0.89
CA HIS A 114 -4.83 1.91 -1.48
C HIS A 114 -5.03 2.64 -2.82
N ARG A 115 -5.66 1.96 -3.77
CA ARG A 115 -6.19 2.53 -5.00
C ARG A 115 -7.69 2.26 -5.08
N CYS A 116 -8.51 3.31 -5.18
CA CYS A 116 -9.91 3.09 -5.54
C CYS A 116 -10.03 2.57 -6.98
N PRO A 117 -11.16 1.99 -7.39
CA PRO A 117 -11.32 1.43 -8.74
C PRO A 117 -11.01 2.45 -9.86
N SER A 118 -11.44 3.70 -9.70
CA SER A 118 -11.18 4.77 -10.69
C SER A 118 -9.69 5.10 -10.79
N HIS A 119 -9.01 5.28 -9.64
CA HIS A 119 -7.57 5.52 -9.63
C HIS A 119 -6.78 4.32 -10.16
N ASN A 120 -7.19 3.10 -9.82
CA ASN A 120 -6.54 1.91 -10.36
C ASN A 120 -6.63 1.84 -11.89
N ARG A 121 -7.79 2.18 -12.47
CA ARG A 121 -7.97 2.27 -13.91
C ARG A 121 -7.11 3.38 -14.53
N TYR A 122 -6.97 4.50 -13.85
CA TYR A 122 -6.13 5.62 -14.30
C TYR A 122 -4.64 5.27 -14.28
N VAL A 123 -4.18 4.62 -13.21
CA VAL A 123 -2.77 4.21 -13.05
C VAL A 123 -2.37 3.16 -14.06
N ASP A 124 -3.28 2.21 -14.34
CA ASP A 124 -3.05 1.11 -15.26
C ASP A 124 -4.33 0.80 -16.05
N ALA A 125 -4.38 1.31 -17.26
CA ALA A 125 -5.53 1.18 -18.14
C ALA A 125 -5.64 -0.21 -18.80
N GLU A 126 -4.62 -1.07 -18.69
CA GLU A 126 -4.67 -2.40 -19.28
C GLU A 126 -5.68 -3.29 -18.54
N ALA A 127 -6.61 -3.89 -19.28
CA ALA A 127 -7.68 -4.70 -18.71
C ALA A 127 -7.17 -5.87 -17.84
N LYS A 128 -6.01 -6.44 -18.17
CA LYS A 128 -5.39 -7.52 -17.39
C LYS A 128 -4.93 -7.08 -15.99
N ASN A 129 -4.71 -5.78 -15.77
CA ASN A 129 -4.17 -5.21 -14.54
C ASN A 129 -5.27 -4.54 -13.69
N GLN A 130 -6.53 -4.62 -14.08
CA GLN A 130 -7.65 -4.07 -13.30
C GLN A 130 -7.86 -4.79 -11.96
N ALA A 131 -7.36 -6.03 -11.86
CA ALA A 131 -7.36 -6.82 -10.62
C ALA A 131 -6.11 -6.50 -9.79
N SER A 132 -6.17 -5.52 -8.91
CA SER A 132 -5.03 -5.11 -8.08
C SER A 132 -5.31 -5.28 -6.59
N LYS A 133 -4.34 -5.84 -5.86
CA LYS A 133 -4.39 -5.96 -4.40
C LYS A 133 -4.36 -4.61 -3.68
N HIS A 134 -3.91 -3.55 -4.32
CA HIS A 134 -4.05 -2.19 -3.82
C HIS A 134 -5.52 -1.83 -3.51
N GLN A 135 -6.46 -2.32 -4.33
CA GLN A 135 -7.89 -2.00 -4.16
C GLN A 135 -8.52 -2.62 -2.90
N VAL A 136 -7.92 -3.67 -2.38
CA VAL A 136 -8.40 -4.36 -1.16
C VAL A 136 -7.49 -4.12 0.05
N GLY A 137 -6.58 -3.15 -0.03
CA GLY A 137 -5.67 -2.79 1.05
C GLY A 137 -4.58 -3.83 1.34
N ALA A 138 -4.30 -4.71 0.38
CA ALA A 138 -3.37 -5.82 0.51
C ALA A 138 -2.06 -5.65 -0.29
N GLU A 139 -1.75 -4.43 -0.70
CA GLU A 139 -0.52 -4.11 -1.40
C GLU A 139 -0.04 -2.71 -1.05
N VAL A 140 1.28 -2.55 -1.00
CA VAL A 140 1.96 -1.27 -0.85
C VAL A 140 3.17 -1.21 -1.78
N THR A 141 3.36 -0.07 -2.45
CA THR A 141 4.61 0.25 -3.15
C THR A 141 5.30 1.42 -2.49
N PHE A 142 6.62 1.34 -2.38
CA PHE A 142 7.41 2.34 -1.68
C PHE A 142 8.90 2.26 -2.05
N TYR A 143 9.63 3.33 -1.76
CA TYR A 143 11.09 3.34 -1.65
C TYR A 143 11.52 3.97 -0.32
N VAL A 144 12.78 3.86 0.02
CA VAL A 144 13.33 4.46 1.26
C VAL A 144 14.27 5.59 0.88
N ALA A 145 13.95 6.80 1.33
CA ALA A 145 14.75 7.99 1.05
C ALA A 145 16.15 7.87 1.68
N GLY A 146 17.18 8.12 0.86
CA GLY A 146 18.58 7.90 1.23
C GLY A 146 19.06 6.44 1.11
N LEU A 147 18.22 5.54 0.57
CA LEU A 147 18.56 4.17 0.17
C LEU A 147 18.08 3.85 -1.25
N GLU A 148 17.82 4.87 -2.07
CA GLU A 148 17.23 4.71 -3.40
C GLU A 148 18.06 3.79 -4.30
N HIS A 149 19.37 3.79 -4.14
CA HIS A 149 20.29 2.95 -4.92
C HIS A 149 20.73 1.67 -4.20
N ASN A 150 20.18 1.40 -3.02
CA ASN A 150 20.52 0.23 -2.20
C ASN A 150 19.26 -0.50 -1.69
N PRO A 151 18.35 -0.93 -2.59
CA PRO A 151 17.09 -1.58 -2.20
C PRO A 151 17.31 -2.92 -1.47
N GLU A 152 18.50 -3.54 -1.61
CA GLU A 152 18.86 -4.76 -0.88
C GLU A 152 18.94 -4.54 0.64
N VAL A 153 19.29 -3.34 1.10
CA VAL A 153 19.27 -3.02 2.54
C VAL A 153 17.84 -3.14 3.08
N VAL A 154 16.87 -2.67 2.29
CA VAL A 154 15.44 -2.74 2.63
C VAL A 154 14.95 -4.19 2.62
N LEU A 155 15.33 -4.96 1.59
CA LEU A 155 15.01 -6.39 1.52
C LEU A 155 15.55 -7.16 2.72
N ASN A 156 16.82 -6.91 3.08
CA ASN A 156 17.45 -7.55 4.23
C ASN A 156 16.74 -7.19 5.55
N SER A 157 16.24 -5.97 5.70
CA SER A 157 15.43 -5.57 6.86
C SER A 157 14.14 -6.37 6.95
N ILE A 158 13.46 -6.62 5.82
CA ILE A 158 12.26 -7.46 5.78
C ILE A 158 12.58 -8.91 6.15
N PHE A 159 13.65 -9.48 5.60
CA PHE A 159 14.06 -10.85 5.91
C PHE A 159 14.45 -11.00 7.38
N ALA A 160 15.19 -10.02 7.93
CA ALA A 160 15.54 -9.99 9.34
C ALA A 160 14.32 -9.91 10.25
N PHE A 161 13.31 -9.10 9.90
CA PHE A 161 12.05 -9.01 10.62
C PHE A 161 11.38 -10.38 10.76
N TYR A 162 11.22 -11.12 9.67
CA TYR A 162 10.61 -12.45 9.72
C TYR A 162 11.48 -13.48 10.45
N GLY A 163 12.79 -13.38 10.33
CA GLY A 163 13.74 -14.31 11.00
C GLY A 163 13.89 -14.05 12.50
N SER A 164 13.66 -12.81 12.97
CA SER A 164 13.90 -12.42 14.37
C SER A 164 12.64 -12.24 15.21
N THR A 165 11.48 -12.06 14.56
CA THR A 165 10.23 -11.80 15.28
C THR A 165 9.68 -13.10 15.90
N PRO A 166 9.56 -13.20 17.24
CA PRO A 166 9.22 -14.45 17.93
C PRO A 166 7.94 -15.14 17.47
N ARG A 167 6.93 -14.36 17.08
CA ARG A 167 5.66 -14.90 16.59
C ARG A 167 5.82 -15.75 15.32
N TYR A 168 6.74 -15.39 14.41
CA TYR A 168 6.98 -16.15 13.19
C TYR A 168 7.81 -17.42 13.45
N ALA A 169 8.73 -17.38 14.42
CA ALA A 169 9.50 -18.55 14.80
C ALA A 169 8.60 -19.71 15.30
N SER A 170 7.45 -19.39 15.92
CA SER A 170 6.48 -20.39 16.41
C SER A 170 5.50 -20.89 15.33
N GLU A 171 5.34 -20.17 14.22
CA GLU A 171 4.35 -20.49 13.19
C GLU A 171 4.87 -21.39 12.05
N GLY A 172 6.20 -21.59 11.98
CA GLY A 172 6.82 -22.51 11.04
C GLY A 172 7.73 -21.85 10.01
N ILE A 173 8.53 -22.70 9.37
CA ILE A 173 9.57 -22.29 8.44
C ILE A 173 9.04 -21.56 7.20
N GLU A 174 7.81 -21.85 6.82
CA GLU A 174 7.15 -21.22 5.68
C GLU A 174 6.90 -19.71 5.84
N TYR A 175 6.95 -19.18 7.09
CA TYR A 175 6.89 -17.75 7.36
C TYR A 175 8.28 -17.12 7.41
N THR A 176 9.26 -17.81 7.95
CA THR A 176 10.61 -17.27 8.20
C THR A 176 11.55 -17.37 7.02
N GLN A 177 11.34 -18.32 6.14
CA GLN A 177 12.16 -18.51 4.94
C GLN A 177 11.51 -17.90 3.70
N PHE A 178 12.33 -17.20 2.93
CA PHE A 178 11.94 -16.64 1.64
C PHE A 178 12.50 -17.51 0.51
N GLU A 179 11.65 -17.83 -0.43
CA GLU A 179 11.98 -18.49 -1.67
C GLU A 179 11.76 -17.57 -2.87
N ARG A 180 12.33 -17.93 -4.03
CA ARG A 180 12.11 -17.21 -5.28
C ARG A 180 10.83 -17.67 -5.94
N TYR A 181 10.01 -16.70 -6.37
CA TYR A 181 8.80 -16.98 -7.14
C TYR A 181 9.17 -17.29 -8.59
N ASP A 182 8.82 -18.50 -9.06
CA ASP A 182 9.29 -19.03 -10.34
C ASP A 182 8.39 -18.72 -11.55
N LYS A 183 7.18 -18.19 -11.31
CA LYS A 183 6.30 -17.82 -12.42
C LYS A 183 6.71 -16.48 -13.00
N GLU A 184 6.37 -16.28 -14.28
CA GLU A 184 6.55 -15.00 -14.96
C GLU A 184 5.82 -13.87 -14.23
N THR A 185 6.45 -12.71 -14.16
CA THR A 185 5.95 -11.50 -13.53
C THR A 185 6.33 -10.27 -14.37
N ASP A 186 5.86 -9.11 -13.94
CA ASP A 186 6.11 -7.80 -14.54
C ASP A 186 7.45 -7.16 -14.11
N VAL A 187 8.32 -7.92 -13.41
CA VAL A 187 9.65 -7.49 -12.99
C VAL A 187 10.72 -8.46 -13.49
N SER A 188 11.90 -7.93 -13.85
CA SER A 188 13.04 -8.74 -14.31
C SER A 188 13.69 -9.58 -13.20
N THR A 189 13.67 -9.06 -11.98
CA THR A 189 14.18 -9.78 -10.81
C THR A 189 13.11 -10.71 -10.25
N LYS A 190 13.36 -12.02 -10.21
CA LYS A 190 12.43 -12.97 -9.60
C LYS A 190 12.02 -12.51 -8.19
N PRO A 191 10.73 -12.34 -7.90
CA PRO A 191 10.24 -11.92 -6.60
C PRO A 191 10.64 -12.87 -5.49
N TRP A 192 10.68 -12.37 -4.26
CA TRP A 192 10.81 -13.17 -3.05
C TRP A 192 9.43 -13.42 -2.47
N MET A 193 9.23 -14.61 -1.94
CA MET A 193 7.99 -14.91 -1.24
C MET A 193 8.21 -15.80 -0.04
N ASN A 194 7.37 -15.60 0.97
CA ASN A 194 7.12 -16.58 2.02
C ASN A 194 5.61 -16.92 2.03
N LYS A 195 5.12 -17.57 3.06
CA LYS A 195 3.68 -17.87 3.18
C LYS A 195 2.83 -16.61 3.19
N GLU A 196 3.23 -15.55 3.90
CA GLU A 196 2.43 -14.36 4.17
C GLU A 196 2.50 -13.30 3.07
N ILE A 197 3.69 -13.06 2.49
CA ILE A 197 3.90 -11.97 1.53
C ILE A 197 4.64 -12.40 0.26
N LEU A 198 4.48 -11.59 -0.78
CA LEU A 198 5.29 -11.57 -2.00
C LEU A 198 5.93 -10.19 -2.12
N ILE A 199 7.24 -10.15 -2.40
CA ILE A 199 8.01 -8.91 -2.58
C ILE A 199 8.51 -8.84 -4.01
N LYS A 200 8.16 -7.78 -4.73
CA LYS A 200 8.71 -7.45 -6.04
C LYS A 200 9.69 -6.28 -5.91
N LEU A 201 10.80 -6.34 -6.61
CA LEU A 201 11.71 -5.22 -6.79
C LEU A 201 11.59 -4.71 -8.22
N TYR A 202 11.15 -3.48 -8.38
CA TYR A 202 11.07 -2.78 -9.65
C TYR A 202 12.34 -1.96 -9.86
N MET A 203 13.03 -2.22 -10.95
CA MET A 203 14.21 -1.46 -11.36
C MET A 203 13.81 -0.08 -11.94
N PRO A 204 14.75 0.86 -12.14
CA PRO A 204 14.43 2.23 -12.57
C PRO A 204 13.57 2.36 -13.82
N HIS A 205 13.59 1.36 -14.71
CA HIS A 205 12.84 1.33 -15.97
C HIS A 205 11.58 0.46 -15.94
N GLU A 206 11.28 -0.17 -14.80
CA GLU A 206 10.16 -1.09 -14.63
C GLU A 206 9.00 -0.45 -13.86
N GLY A 207 7.78 -0.88 -14.15
CA GLY A 207 6.56 -0.54 -13.39
C GLY A 207 6.27 0.96 -13.30
N ARG A 208 6.67 1.76 -14.29
CA ARG A 208 6.47 3.21 -14.29
C ARG A 208 5.03 3.53 -14.67
N ASN A 209 4.30 4.07 -13.71
CA ASN A 209 2.92 4.47 -13.84
C ASN A 209 2.68 5.82 -13.12
N ALA A 210 1.44 6.26 -13.03
CA ALA A 210 1.11 7.56 -12.42
C ALA A 210 1.59 7.69 -10.97
N ASP A 211 1.61 6.61 -10.19
CA ASP A 211 2.07 6.61 -8.79
C ASP A 211 3.59 6.55 -8.67
N ASN A 212 4.26 5.95 -9.64
CA ASN A 212 5.69 5.62 -9.58
C ASN A 212 6.50 6.36 -10.67
N ARG A 213 6.32 7.69 -10.76
CA ARG A 213 7.03 8.53 -11.76
C ARG A 213 8.48 8.85 -11.36
N HIS A 214 8.87 8.55 -10.11
CA HIS A 214 10.24 8.77 -9.63
C HIS A 214 11.24 7.85 -10.36
N PRO A 215 12.52 8.23 -10.50
CA PRO A 215 13.52 7.44 -11.24
C PRO A 215 14.13 6.28 -10.43
N PHE A 216 13.78 6.15 -9.16
CA PHE A 216 14.42 5.21 -8.24
C PHE A 216 13.85 3.79 -8.36
N PRO A 217 14.63 2.72 -8.08
CA PRO A 217 14.08 1.41 -7.75
C PRO A 217 13.08 1.52 -6.61
N TYR A 218 12.07 0.65 -6.63
CA TYR A 218 11.08 0.59 -5.55
C TYR A 218 10.61 -0.83 -5.29
N LEU A 219 10.05 -1.06 -4.13
CA LEU A 219 9.50 -2.35 -3.76
C LEU A 219 7.98 -2.32 -3.79
N SER A 220 7.38 -3.46 -4.18
CA SER A 220 5.97 -3.77 -3.91
C SER A 220 5.91 -4.94 -2.95
N ILE A 221 5.12 -4.82 -1.89
CA ILE A 221 4.80 -5.91 -0.98
C ILE A 221 3.32 -6.22 -1.13
N GLN A 222 3.03 -7.47 -1.49
CA GLN A 222 1.66 -7.99 -1.61
C GLN A 222 1.40 -9.03 -0.53
N VAL A 223 0.28 -8.88 0.19
CA VAL A 223 -0.17 -9.90 1.15
C VAL A 223 -0.75 -11.08 0.38
N ARG A 224 -0.26 -12.29 0.68
CA ARG A 224 -0.71 -13.56 0.09
C ARG A 224 -1.62 -14.33 1.02
N PHE A 225 -1.37 -14.22 2.32
CA PHE A 225 -2.07 -14.96 3.35
C PHE A 225 -2.33 -14.04 4.55
N ASP A 226 -3.57 -14.00 4.97
CA ASP A 226 -4.01 -13.29 6.16
C ASP A 226 -3.89 -14.22 7.36
N ARG A 227 -2.92 -13.95 8.21
CA ARG A 227 -2.63 -14.76 9.38
C ARG A 227 -3.76 -14.72 10.42
N GLU A 228 -4.44 -13.56 10.54
CA GLU A 228 -5.50 -13.38 11.53
C GLU A 228 -6.74 -14.20 11.20
N THR A 229 -7.08 -14.30 9.91
CA THR A 229 -8.23 -15.09 9.44
C THR A 229 -7.85 -16.49 8.98
N ASN A 230 -6.55 -16.80 8.90
CA ASN A 230 -6.00 -18.04 8.36
C ASN A 230 -6.46 -18.32 6.91
N MET A 231 -6.57 -17.28 6.08
CA MET A 231 -7.07 -17.38 4.72
C MET A 231 -6.11 -16.78 3.70
N ARG A 232 -6.17 -17.29 2.48
CA ARG A 232 -5.47 -16.66 1.35
C ARG A 232 -6.11 -15.33 1.00
N VAL A 233 -5.27 -14.32 0.76
CA VAL A 233 -5.71 -13.02 0.29
C VAL A 233 -5.79 -13.04 -1.22
N ALA A 234 -7.02 -12.94 -1.74
CA ALA A 234 -7.30 -12.81 -3.15
C ALA A 234 -7.90 -11.44 -3.45
N TYR A 235 -7.66 -10.93 -4.64
CA TYR A 235 -8.41 -9.80 -5.16
C TYR A 235 -9.79 -10.27 -5.59
N SER A 236 -10.80 -9.48 -5.26
CA SER A 236 -12.17 -9.63 -5.77
C SER A 236 -12.68 -8.27 -6.23
N PRO A 237 -13.21 -8.15 -7.46
CA PRO A 237 -13.85 -6.91 -7.92
C PRO A 237 -15.02 -6.49 -7.04
N THR A 238 -15.76 -7.47 -6.52
CA THR A 238 -16.87 -7.23 -5.59
C THR A 238 -16.36 -6.59 -4.31
N ASP A 239 -15.29 -7.13 -3.70
CA ASP A 239 -14.69 -6.57 -2.50
C ASP A 239 -14.18 -5.15 -2.74
N ALA A 240 -13.49 -4.93 -3.87
CA ALA A 240 -12.94 -3.63 -4.23
C ALA A 240 -14.01 -2.53 -4.37
N GLN A 241 -15.22 -2.89 -4.82
CA GLN A 241 -16.33 -1.96 -4.98
C GLN A 241 -17.21 -1.88 -3.73
N HIS A 242 -17.45 -3.02 -3.09
CA HIS A 242 -18.39 -3.15 -1.98
C HIS A 242 -17.88 -2.43 -0.72
N PHE A 243 -16.60 -2.47 -0.49
CA PHE A 243 -15.98 -1.91 0.72
C PHE A 243 -15.54 -0.44 0.58
N LEU A 244 -15.79 0.20 -0.55
CA LEU A 244 -15.46 1.60 -0.75
C LEU A 244 -16.67 2.48 -0.40
N ARG A 245 -16.57 3.27 0.67
CA ARG A 245 -17.56 4.32 0.95
C ARG A 245 -17.26 5.54 0.09
N ARG A 246 -18.29 6.03 -0.55
CA ARG A 246 -18.32 7.32 -1.25
C ARG A 246 -18.92 8.37 -0.36
#